data_aa3e61c505a4d27a66a6156c6e6c8b44
#
_entry.id   aa3e61c505a4d27a66a6156c6e6c8b44
#
_cell.length_a   1.000
_cell.length_b   1.000
_cell.length_c   1.000
_cell.angle_alpha   90.00
_cell.angle_beta   90.00
_cell.angle_gamma   90.00
#
_symmetry.space_group_name_H-M   'P 1'
#
loop_
_entity.id
_entity.type
_entity.pdbx_description
1 polymer ?
#
loop_
_entity_poly.entity_id
_entity_poly.type
_entity_poly.pdbx_seq_one_letter_code
_entity_poly.pdbx_strand_id
1 'polypeptide(L)'
;MLNDRKEINEQTANEYFVRLDPLVRAGTELFVIGGAAIALLGAKIRVTADIDVVLPYSKIDMANFIDASNKVGLPVDPAMGYQGIYVETIKPLMLTLPTPVEGQQIVLFSGSNLTVRTCSASDLAASKLYRCGEQDLEDIQFLVQACGVTFDQIAESVSRLPQRFRDDVLVQENLENLKTDMVMWKEGS
;
A
#
# COMPACT_ATOMS: atom_id res chain seq x y z
N MET A 1 18.56 3.72 15.43
CA MET A 1 17.43 4.63 15.15
C MET A 1 16.89 4.31 13.76
N LEU A 2 15.61 4.60 13.43
CA LEU A 2 15.07 4.33 12.08
C LEU A 2 15.79 5.16 10.99
N ASN A 3 16.32 6.33 11.36
CA ASN A 3 17.04 7.23 10.44
C ASN A 3 18.26 6.62 9.72
N ASP A 4 18.81 5.52 10.24
CA ASP A 4 19.96 4.86 9.62
C ASP A 4 19.54 3.75 8.63
N ARG A 5 18.23 3.48 8.53
CA ARG A 5 17.67 2.48 7.62
C ARG A 5 17.40 3.12 6.26
N LYS A 6 17.69 2.35 5.20
CA LYS A 6 17.47 2.78 3.81
C LYS A 6 16.23 2.15 3.18
N GLU A 7 15.61 1.19 3.88
CA GLU A 7 14.55 0.36 3.34
C GLU A 7 13.47 0.09 4.40
N ILE A 8 12.24 0.08 3.97
CA ILE A 8 11.07 -0.34 4.72
C ILE A 8 10.70 -1.76 4.27
N ASN A 9 10.72 -2.69 5.19
CA ASN A 9 10.19 -4.04 5.09
C ASN A 9 9.12 -4.25 6.18
N GLU A 10 8.56 -5.45 6.30
CA GLU A 10 7.57 -5.79 7.31
C GLU A 10 8.01 -5.41 8.72
N GLN A 11 9.24 -5.81 9.13
CA GLN A 11 9.77 -5.52 10.46
C GLN A 11 9.92 -4.02 10.71
N THR A 12 10.53 -3.30 9.76
CA THR A 12 10.75 -1.84 9.88
C THR A 12 9.44 -1.08 9.96
N ALA A 13 8.45 -1.46 9.14
CA ALA A 13 7.12 -0.85 9.17
C ALA A 13 6.41 -1.10 10.52
N ASN A 14 6.46 -2.33 11.03
CA ASN A 14 5.88 -2.66 12.34
C ASN A 14 6.57 -1.90 13.47
N GLU A 15 7.92 -1.83 13.49
CA GLU A 15 8.66 -1.05 14.48
C GLU A 15 8.28 0.44 14.43
N TYR A 16 8.06 0.99 13.24
CA TYR A 16 7.58 2.36 13.08
C TYR A 16 6.20 2.55 13.71
N PHE A 17 5.23 1.69 13.41
CA PHE A 17 3.87 1.82 13.96
C PHE A 17 3.83 1.62 15.47
N VAL A 18 4.59 0.68 16.01
CA VAL A 18 4.71 0.49 17.48
C VAL A 18 5.25 1.75 18.16
N ARG A 19 6.21 2.44 17.56
CA ARG A 19 6.79 3.67 18.13
C ARG A 19 5.89 4.89 17.87
N LEU A 20 5.12 4.89 16.81
CA LEU A 20 4.20 5.96 16.45
C LEU A 20 2.94 5.95 17.34
N ASP A 21 2.42 4.77 17.68
CA ASP A 21 1.18 4.56 18.41
C ASP A 21 1.04 5.45 19.67
N PRO A 22 2.01 5.49 20.60
CA PRO A 22 1.87 6.32 21.81
C PRO A 22 1.98 7.83 21.55
N LEU A 23 2.37 8.26 20.36
CA LEU A 23 2.63 9.66 20.02
C LEU A 23 1.49 10.32 19.23
N VAL A 24 0.64 9.51 18.60
CA VAL A 24 -0.53 10.01 17.87
C VAL A 24 -1.75 10.11 18.76
N ARG A 25 -2.74 10.90 18.34
CA ARG A 25 -4.01 11.01 19.06
C ARG A 25 -4.78 9.70 19.02
N ALA A 26 -5.50 9.43 20.10
CA ALA A 26 -6.38 8.26 20.17
C ALA A 26 -7.40 8.26 19.02
N GLY A 27 -7.59 7.10 18.38
CA GLY A 27 -8.47 6.94 17.24
C GLY A 27 -7.88 7.43 15.92
N THR A 28 -6.55 7.58 15.82
CA THR A 28 -5.85 7.80 14.55
C THR A 28 -5.95 6.54 13.69
N GLU A 29 -6.37 6.71 12.44
CA GLU A 29 -6.44 5.62 11.47
C GLU A 29 -5.60 5.99 10.22
N LEU A 30 -4.64 5.14 9.87
CA LEU A 30 -3.87 5.25 8.64
C LEU A 30 -4.39 4.22 7.62
N PHE A 31 -4.58 4.68 6.40
CA PHE A 31 -4.85 3.80 5.27
C PHE A 31 -3.61 3.74 4.40
N VAL A 32 -2.93 2.58 4.40
CA VAL A 32 -1.62 2.38 3.76
C VAL A 32 -1.78 1.53 2.51
N ILE A 33 -1.07 1.88 1.45
CA ILE A 33 -1.02 1.14 0.18
C ILE A 33 0.44 0.90 -0.26
N GLY A 34 0.64 0.48 -1.50
CA GLY A 34 1.96 0.39 -2.10
C GLY A 34 2.83 -0.73 -1.52
N GLY A 35 4.14 -0.56 -1.62
CA GLY A 35 5.14 -1.54 -1.19
C GLY A 35 5.08 -1.87 0.29
N ALA A 36 4.83 -0.88 1.14
CA ALA A 36 4.72 -1.08 2.59
C ALA A 36 3.53 -1.96 2.97
N ALA A 37 2.36 -1.78 2.32
CA ALA A 37 1.20 -2.65 2.54
C ALA A 37 1.48 -4.09 2.10
N ILE A 38 2.13 -4.29 0.95
CA ILE A 38 2.53 -5.61 0.45
C ILE A 38 3.51 -6.31 1.41
N ALA A 39 4.52 -5.58 1.92
CA ALA A 39 5.44 -6.10 2.92
C ALA A 39 4.71 -6.54 4.21
N LEU A 40 3.78 -5.71 4.71
CA LEU A 40 2.97 -5.99 5.91
C LEU A 40 1.97 -7.14 5.72
N LEU A 41 1.61 -7.46 4.49
CA LEU A 41 0.82 -8.65 4.16
C LEU A 41 1.68 -9.93 4.13
N GLY A 42 2.99 -9.83 4.36
CA GLY A 42 3.90 -10.97 4.52
C GLY A 42 4.82 -11.22 3.32
N ALA A 43 4.97 -10.29 2.39
CA ALA A 43 5.96 -10.38 1.31
C ALA A 43 7.38 -10.15 1.85
N LYS A 44 8.03 -11.21 2.31
CA LYS A 44 9.31 -11.16 3.07
C LYS A 44 10.46 -10.48 2.35
N ILE A 45 10.50 -10.55 1.03
CA ILE A 45 11.58 -9.95 0.22
C ILE A 45 11.22 -8.54 -0.26
N ARG A 46 9.99 -8.09 -0.02
CA ARG A 46 9.53 -6.77 -0.45
C ARG A 46 10.11 -5.68 0.42
N VAL A 47 10.82 -4.75 -0.22
CA VAL A 47 11.35 -3.54 0.40
C VAL A 47 10.90 -2.31 -0.39
N THR A 48 10.74 -1.18 0.30
CA THR A 48 10.40 0.11 -0.30
C THR A 48 11.10 1.23 0.47
N ALA A 49 11.17 2.43 -0.10
CA ALA A 49 11.72 3.61 0.57
C ALA A 49 10.65 4.38 1.38
N ASP A 50 9.38 4.13 1.12
CA ASP A 50 8.26 4.92 1.61
C ASP A 50 7.13 4.08 2.21
N ILE A 51 6.29 4.77 3.00
CA ILE A 51 4.97 4.30 3.43
C ILE A 51 3.93 5.23 2.80
N ASP A 52 3.21 4.71 1.81
CA ASP A 52 2.14 5.45 1.12
C ASP A 52 0.89 5.53 1.99
N VAL A 53 0.57 6.72 2.51
CA VAL A 53 -0.63 6.97 3.34
C VAL A 53 -1.68 7.71 2.52
N VAL A 54 -2.85 7.09 2.35
CA VAL A 54 -3.95 7.64 1.55
C VAL A 54 -4.81 8.57 2.39
N LEU A 55 -4.65 9.88 2.22
CA LEU A 55 -5.34 10.89 3.04
C LEU A 55 -6.87 10.77 3.02
N PRO A 56 -7.55 10.58 1.88
CA PRO A 56 -9.01 10.49 1.84
C PRO A 56 -9.61 9.35 2.66
N TYR A 57 -8.83 8.31 2.92
CA TYR A 57 -9.26 7.11 3.65
C TYR A 57 -8.64 6.99 5.05
N SER A 58 -7.84 7.98 5.43
CA SER A 58 -7.19 8.06 6.74
C SER A 58 -7.92 9.05 7.65
N LYS A 59 -7.90 8.79 8.96
CA LYS A 59 -8.41 9.70 9.99
C LYS A 59 -7.24 10.21 10.81
N ILE A 60 -6.70 11.37 10.42
CA ILE A 60 -5.43 11.90 10.91
C ILE A 60 -5.57 13.38 11.31
N ASP A 61 -5.06 13.71 12.49
CA ASP A 61 -4.64 15.09 12.76
C ASP A 61 -3.25 15.28 12.16
N MET A 62 -3.16 15.96 11.01
CA MET A 62 -1.92 16.10 10.23
C MET A 62 -0.79 16.74 11.04
N ALA A 63 -1.07 17.75 11.85
CA ALA A 63 -0.03 18.43 12.63
C ALA A 63 0.57 17.49 13.67
N ASN A 64 -0.28 16.75 14.40
CA ASN A 64 0.15 15.74 15.36
C ASN A 64 0.90 14.59 14.67
N PHE A 65 0.38 14.11 13.53
CA PHE A 65 0.99 13.01 12.79
C PHE A 65 2.40 13.36 12.28
N ILE A 66 2.58 14.55 11.68
CA ILE A 66 3.89 15.02 11.21
C ILE A 66 4.88 15.11 12.38
N ASP A 67 4.49 15.72 13.51
CA ASP A 67 5.33 15.85 14.69
C ASP A 67 5.72 14.45 15.26
N ALA A 68 4.75 13.56 15.39
CA ALA A 68 4.96 12.19 15.87
C ALA A 68 5.87 11.39 14.94
N SER A 69 5.63 11.43 13.62
CA SER A 69 6.45 10.76 12.62
C SER A 69 7.90 11.24 12.62
N ASN A 70 8.13 12.54 12.70
CA ASN A 70 9.47 13.11 12.81
C ASN A 70 10.19 12.63 14.09
N LYS A 71 9.48 12.55 15.23
CA LYS A 71 10.05 12.04 16.49
C LYS A 71 10.49 10.58 16.42
N VAL A 72 9.82 9.76 15.64
CA VAL A 72 10.22 8.37 15.43
C VAL A 72 11.23 8.19 14.29
N GLY A 73 11.57 9.28 13.58
CA GLY A 73 12.61 9.29 12.56
C GLY A 73 12.13 8.92 11.16
N LEU A 74 10.84 9.09 10.88
CA LEU A 74 10.25 8.90 9.56
C LEU A 74 9.54 10.20 9.13
N PRO A 75 10.22 11.11 8.39
CA PRO A 75 9.62 12.37 7.97
C PRO A 75 8.45 12.14 7.03
N VAL A 76 7.47 13.05 7.07
CA VAL A 76 6.31 13.04 6.18
C VAL A 76 6.53 14.02 5.05
N ASP A 77 6.34 13.58 3.81
CA ASP A 77 6.50 14.38 2.58
C ASP A 77 7.79 15.21 2.56
N PRO A 78 8.97 14.60 2.73
CA PRO A 78 10.22 15.37 2.75
C PRO A 78 10.47 16.07 1.42
N ALA A 79 11.39 17.05 1.43
CA ALA A 79 11.75 17.78 0.22
C ALA A 79 12.31 16.82 -0.87
N MET A 80 12.12 17.20 -2.14
CA MET A 80 12.65 16.46 -3.28
C MET A 80 14.15 16.20 -3.13
N GLY A 81 14.57 14.95 -3.39
CA GLY A 81 15.96 14.52 -3.26
C GLY A 81 16.31 13.97 -1.88
N TYR A 82 15.37 13.81 -0.96
CA TYR A 82 15.58 13.10 0.29
C TYR A 82 16.00 11.64 0.01
N GLN A 83 17.06 11.17 0.70
CA GLN A 83 17.67 9.85 0.46
C GLN A 83 17.35 8.81 1.54
N GLY A 84 16.56 9.16 2.55
CA GLY A 84 16.14 8.27 3.63
C GLY A 84 14.78 7.63 3.37
N ILE A 85 14.33 6.82 4.32
CA ILE A 85 12.96 6.33 4.37
C ILE A 85 12.01 7.40 4.86
N TYR A 86 10.76 7.42 4.35
CA TYR A 86 9.79 8.47 4.66
C TYR A 86 8.34 7.99 4.56
N VAL A 87 7.42 8.82 4.97
CA VAL A 87 5.99 8.67 4.70
C VAL A 87 5.62 9.58 3.53
N GLU A 88 4.96 9.03 2.51
CA GLU A 88 4.34 9.80 1.43
C GLU A 88 2.84 9.91 1.63
N THR A 89 2.29 11.13 1.52
CA THR A 89 0.85 11.32 1.61
C THR A 89 0.21 11.35 0.21
N ILE A 90 -0.64 10.37 -0.06
CA ILE A 90 -1.31 10.23 -1.36
C ILE A 90 -2.61 11.03 -1.35
N LYS A 91 -2.67 12.02 -2.25
CA LYS A 91 -3.82 12.90 -2.45
C LYS A 91 -4.82 12.31 -3.45
N PRO A 92 -6.11 12.73 -3.43
CA PRO A 92 -7.15 12.15 -4.29
C PRO A 92 -6.82 12.12 -5.78
N LEU A 93 -6.16 13.17 -6.29
CA LEU A 93 -5.81 13.28 -7.71
C LEU A 93 -4.70 12.31 -8.16
N MET A 94 -3.93 11.75 -7.23
CA MET A 94 -2.83 10.82 -7.52
C MET A 94 -3.25 9.36 -7.31
N LEU A 95 -4.47 9.14 -6.83
CA LEU A 95 -4.90 7.82 -6.38
C LEU A 95 -5.29 6.92 -7.55
N THR A 96 -4.56 5.83 -7.74
CA THR A 96 -4.84 4.74 -8.69
C THR A 96 -5.60 3.58 -8.03
N LEU A 97 -6.15 3.80 -6.85
CA LEU A 97 -6.82 2.78 -6.04
C LEU A 97 -8.32 2.74 -6.34
N PRO A 98 -8.94 1.55 -6.44
CA PRO A 98 -10.38 1.42 -6.39
C PRO A 98 -10.96 2.03 -5.11
N THR A 99 -12.19 2.53 -5.16
CA THR A 99 -12.86 2.95 -3.93
C THR A 99 -12.97 1.76 -2.98
N PRO A 100 -12.37 1.83 -1.77
CA PRO A 100 -12.40 0.71 -0.84
C PRO A 100 -13.81 0.32 -0.44
N VAL A 101 -14.08 -0.98 -0.42
CA VAL A 101 -15.38 -1.52 0.02
C VAL A 101 -15.36 -1.67 1.54
N GLU A 102 -16.40 -1.18 2.19
CA GLU A 102 -16.57 -1.33 3.64
C GLU A 102 -16.59 -2.82 4.02
N GLY A 103 -15.88 -3.19 5.09
CA GLY A 103 -15.75 -4.57 5.54
C GLY A 103 -14.74 -5.45 4.79
N GLN A 104 -14.17 -4.96 3.68
CA GLN A 104 -13.12 -5.68 2.94
C GLN A 104 -11.70 -5.17 3.24
N GLN A 105 -11.59 -4.16 4.10
CA GLN A 105 -10.29 -3.63 4.51
C GLN A 105 -9.56 -4.59 5.43
N ILE A 106 -8.25 -4.69 5.24
CA ILE A 106 -7.38 -5.55 6.03
C ILE A 106 -6.69 -4.69 7.10
N VAL A 107 -6.73 -5.12 8.36
CA VAL A 107 -5.99 -4.49 9.46
C VAL A 107 -4.55 -5.00 9.41
N LEU A 108 -3.61 -4.08 9.21
CA LEU A 108 -2.18 -4.37 9.19
C LEU A 108 -1.52 -4.17 10.56
N PHE A 109 -2.04 -3.22 11.36
CA PHE A 109 -1.56 -2.95 12.71
C PHE A 109 -2.71 -2.43 13.57
N SER A 110 -2.74 -2.82 14.86
CA SER A 110 -3.71 -2.35 15.84
C SER A 110 -3.01 -2.07 17.17
N GLY A 111 -2.83 -0.79 17.48
CA GLY A 111 -2.30 -0.28 18.74
C GLY A 111 -3.39 0.29 19.65
N SER A 112 -2.98 1.06 20.65
CA SER A 112 -3.89 1.73 21.59
C SER A 112 -4.52 3.01 21.00
N ASN A 113 -3.77 3.76 20.22
CA ASN A 113 -4.17 5.03 19.62
C ASN A 113 -4.25 4.95 18.10
N LEU A 114 -3.51 4.01 17.49
CA LEU A 114 -3.30 3.88 16.06
C LEU A 114 -3.87 2.58 15.52
N THR A 115 -4.66 2.67 14.46
CA THR A 115 -5.00 1.54 13.61
C THR A 115 -4.47 1.78 12.21
N VAL A 116 -3.80 0.78 11.62
CA VAL A 116 -3.33 0.84 10.23
C VAL A 116 -4.11 -0.19 9.42
N ARG A 117 -4.68 0.27 8.31
CA ARG A 117 -5.48 -0.57 7.40
C ARG A 117 -4.96 -0.44 5.98
N THR A 118 -5.31 -1.42 5.17
CA THR A 118 -5.21 -1.34 3.70
C THR A 118 -6.52 -1.80 3.07
N CYS A 119 -6.65 -1.66 1.76
CA CYS A 119 -7.77 -2.20 1.00
C CYS A 119 -7.67 -3.73 0.88
N SER A 120 -8.61 -4.33 0.16
CA SER A 120 -8.54 -5.75 -0.20
C SER A 120 -7.28 -6.05 -1.03
N ALA A 121 -6.81 -7.29 -0.98
CA ALA A 121 -5.67 -7.71 -1.79
C ALA A 121 -5.93 -7.57 -3.30
N SER A 122 -7.18 -7.76 -3.75
CA SER A 122 -7.57 -7.53 -5.14
C SER A 122 -7.53 -6.05 -5.54
N ASP A 123 -7.88 -5.13 -4.61
CA ASP A 123 -7.79 -3.70 -4.86
C ASP A 123 -6.32 -3.24 -4.95
N LEU A 124 -5.43 -3.80 -4.10
CA LEU A 124 -3.99 -3.56 -4.21
C LEU A 124 -3.46 -4.03 -5.55
N ALA A 125 -3.85 -5.23 -6.02
CA ALA A 125 -3.45 -5.74 -7.33
C ALA A 125 -3.94 -4.84 -8.46
N ALA A 126 -5.22 -4.44 -8.45
CA ALA A 126 -5.79 -3.56 -9.46
C ALA A 126 -5.08 -2.20 -9.52
N SER A 127 -4.67 -1.63 -8.36
CA SER A 127 -3.97 -0.34 -8.30
C SER A 127 -2.62 -0.33 -9.02
N LYS A 128 -2.02 -1.50 -9.23
CA LYS A 128 -0.70 -1.68 -9.84
C LYS A 128 -0.75 -1.84 -11.36
N LEU A 129 -1.92 -2.12 -11.93
CA LEU A 129 -2.07 -2.36 -13.37
C LEU A 129 -1.82 -1.12 -14.23
N TYR A 130 -1.97 0.08 -13.69
CA TYR A 130 -1.70 1.31 -14.46
C TYR A 130 -0.22 1.45 -14.81
N ARG A 131 0.68 1.11 -13.90
CA ARG A 131 2.13 1.18 -14.09
C ARG A 131 2.69 -0.15 -14.59
N CYS A 132 2.29 -1.23 -13.96
CA CYS A 132 2.55 -2.63 -14.29
C CYS A 132 4.02 -2.94 -14.63
N GLY A 133 4.96 -2.31 -13.91
CA GLY A 133 6.38 -2.64 -14.03
C GLY A 133 6.71 -3.99 -13.39
N GLU A 134 7.96 -4.44 -13.54
CA GLU A 134 8.44 -5.73 -13.01
C GLU A 134 8.10 -5.92 -11.53
N GLN A 135 8.39 -4.92 -10.70
CA GLN A 135 8.06 -4.97 -9.27
C GLN A 135 6.55 -5.00 -9.00
N ASP A 136 5.73 -4.35 -9.84
CA ASP A 136 4.28 -4.40 -9.70
C ASP A 136 3.73 -5.78 -10.05
N LEU A 137 4.32 -6.46 -11.03
CA LEU A 137 3.98 -7.85 -11.37
C LEU A 137 4.37 -8.83 -10.27
N GLU A 138 5.54 -8.68 -9.65
CA GLU A 138 5.96 -9.48 -8.48
C GLU A 138 5.00 -9.28 -7.29
N ASP A 139 4.60 -8.04 -7.03
CA ASP A 139 3.63 -7.71 -5.99
C ASP A 139 2.25 -8.35 -6.29
N ILE A 140 1.77 -8.28 -7.54
CA ILE A 140 0.52 -8.94 -7.95
C ILE A 140 0.64 -10.47 -7.83
N GLN A 141 1.75 -11.05 -8.26
CA GLN A 141 2.00 -12.49 -8.11
C GLN A 141 1.95 -12.93 -6.65
N PHE A 142 2.58 -12.18 -5.75
CA PHE A 142 2.48 -12.43 -4.31
C PHE A 142 1.03 -12.40 -3.82
N LEU A 143 0.24 -11.38 -4.18
CA LEU A 143 -1.17 -11.27 -3.79
C LEU A 143 -2.01 -12.44 -4.31
N VAL A 144 -1.74 -12.91 -5.53
CA VAL A 144 -2.41 -14.08 -6.11
C VAL A 144 -2.03 -15.37 -5.37
N GLN A 145 -0.74 -15.60 -5.14
CA GLN A 145 -0.26 -16.87 -4.57
C GLN A 145 -0.43 -16.96 -3.06
N ALA A 146 -0.12 -15.88 -2.33
CA ALA A 146 -0.13 -15.87 -0.86
C ALA A 146 -1.47 -15.46 -0.27
N CYS A 147 -2.18 -14.53 -0.92
CA CYS A 147 -3.48 -14.02 -0.44
C CYS A 147 -4.68 -14.67 -1.16
N GLY A 148 -4.45 -15.54 -2.14
CA GLY A 148 -5.50 -16.29 -2.84
C GLY A 148 -6.37 -15.42 -3.76
N VAL A 149 -5.87 -14.30 -4.24
CA VAL A 149 -6.62 -13.39 -5.12
C VAL A 149 -6.85 -14.04 -6.48
N THR A 150 -8.09 -14.00 -6.96
CA THR A 150 -8.47 -14.54 -8.27
C THR A 150 -8.48 -13.44 -9.35
N PHE A 151 -8.39 -13.85 -10.61
CA PHE A 151 -8.50 -12.93 -11.74
C PHE A 151 -9.83 -12.16 -11.73
N ASP A 152 -10.95 -12.83 -11.45
CA ASP A 152 -12.27 -12.20 -11.41
C ASP A 152 -12.37 -11.12 -10.32
N GLN A 153 -11.75 -11.34 -9.15
CA GLN A 153 -11.68 -10.32 -8.10
C GLN A 153 -10.84 -9.12 -8.52
N ILE A 154 -9.73 -9.32 -9.26
CA ILE A 154 -8.93 -8.21 -9.79
C ILE A 154 -9.74 -7.45 -10.86
N ALA A 155 -10.40 -8.14 -11.78
CA ALA A 155 -11.23 -7.52 -12.81
C ALA A 155 -12.39 -6.72 -12.20
N GLU A 156 -13.04 -7.23 -11.17
CA GLU A 156 -14.05 -6.49 -10.42
C GLU A 156 -13.46 -5.23 -9.77
N SER A 157 -12.27 -5.34 -9.16
CA SER A 157 -11.57 -4.20 -8.57
C SER A 157 -11.21 -3.14 -9.63
N VAL A 158 -10.74 -3.56 -10.82
CA VAL A 158 -10.48 -2.67 -11.96
C VAL A 158 -11.74 -1.91 -12.37
N SER A 159 -12.91 -2.54 -12.36
CA SER A 159 -14.18 -1.88 -12.68
C SER A 159 -14.53 -0.72 -11.73
N ARG A 160 -13.97 -0.73 -10.52
CA ARG A 160 -14.16 0.30 -9.48
C ARG A 160 -13.04 1.35 -9.44
N LEU A 161 -12.02 1.26 -10.30
CA LEU A 161 -10.99 2.29 -10.43
C LEU A 161 -11.62 3.64 -10.83
N PRO A 162 -10.99 4.76 -10.46
CA PRO A 162 -11.37 6.06 -11.01
C PRO A 162 -11.42 6.00 -12.53
N GLN A 163 -12.44 6.62 -13.15
CA GLN A 163 -12.75 6.49 -14.58
C GLN A 163 -11.52 6.64 -15.47
N ARG A 164 -10.68 7.63 -15.21
CA ARG A 164 -9.46 7.91 -16.00
C ARG A 164 -8.47 6.74 -16.05
N PHE A 165 -8.46 5.85 -15.05
CA PHE A 165 -7.62 4.66 -15.02
C PHE A 165 -8.38 3.43 -15.53
N ARG A 166 -9.65 3.30 -15.14
CA ARG A 166 -10.49 2.19 -15.59
C ARG A 166 -10.59 2.14 -17.12
N ASP A 167 -10.75 3.31 -17.76
CA ASP A 167 -10.93 3.43 -19.21
C ASP A 167 -9.58 3.59 -19.96
N ASP A 168 -8.45 3.50 -19.25
CA ASP A 168 -7.10 3.57 -19.83
C ASP A 168 -6.76 2.27 -20.55
N VAL A 169 -6.31 2.40 -21.80
CA VAL A 169 -5.96 1.25 -22.67
C VAL A 169 -4.88 0.39 -22.04
N LEU A 170 -3.86 0.99 -21.39
CA LEU A 170 -2.78 0.24 -20.75
C LEU A 170 -3.30 -0.62 -19.61
N VAL A 171 -4.25 -0.11 -18.81
CA VAL A 171 -4.84 -0.90 -17.71
C VAL A 171 -5.59 -2.10 -18.25
N GLN A 172 -6.33 -1.94 -19.35
CA GLN A 172 -7.07 -3.03 -19.98
C GLN A 172 -6.13 -4.07 -20.62
N GLU A 173 -5.09 -3.62 -21.32
CA GLU A 173 -4.07 -4.51 -21.89
C GLU A 173 -3.32 -5.28 -20.79
N ASN A 174 -2.92 -4.59 -19.69
CA ASN A 174 -2.24 -5.23 -18.58
C ASN A 174 -3.15 -6.23 -17.84
N LEU A 175 -4.46 -5.95 -17.73
CA LEU A 175 -5.41 -6.89 -17.16
C LEU A 175 -5.54 -8.16 -18.04
N GLU A 176 -5.61 -8.02 -19.36
CA GLU A 176 -5.67 -9.19 -20.28
C GLU A 176 -4.37 -10.01 -20.22
N ASN A 177 -3.20 -9.36 -20.19
CA ASN A 177 -1.90 -10.02 -20.05
C ASN A 177 -1.81 -10.78 -18.73
N LEU A 178 -2.27 -10.18 -17.63
CA LEU A 178 -2.28 -10.79 -16.30
C LEU A 178 -3.03 -12.12 -16.28
N LYS A 179 -4.08 -12.29 -17.09
CA LYS A 179 -4.81 -13.55 -17.21
C LYS A 179 -3.89 -14.70 -17.64
N THR A 180 -3.00 -14.42 -18.59
CA THR A 180 -2.01 -15.38 -19.08
C THR A 180 -0.94 -15.65 -18.02
N ASP A 181 -0.43 -14.59 -17.39
CA ASP A 181 0.59 -14.70 -16.35
C ASP A 181 0.11 -15.54 -15.16
N MET A 182 -1.14 -15.35 -14.72
CA MET A 182 -1.74 -16.11 -13.62
C MET A 182 -1.88 -17.61 -13.93
N VAL A 183 -2.05 -17.98 -15.20
CA VAL A 183 -2.03 -19.42 -15.61
C VAL A 183 -0.61 -19.96 -15.46
N MET A 184 0.40 -19.24 -15.97
CA MET A 184 1.81 -19.64 -15.88
C MET A 184 2.29 -19.77 -14.43
N TRP A 185 1.88 -18.85 -13.54
CA TRP A 185 2.24 -18.88 -12.12
C TRP A 185 1.68 -20.11 -11.38
N LYS A 186 0.53 -20.65 -11.83
CA LYS A 186 -0.06 -21.85 -11.25
C LYS A 186 0.65 -23.12 -11.68
N GLU A 187 1.19 -23.15 -12.91
CA GLU A 187 1.89 -24.32 -13.46
C GLU A 187 3.33 -24.41 -12.96
N GLY A 188 3.94 -23.31 -12.51
CA GLY A 188 5.31 -23.24 -12.00
C GLY A 188 5.45 -23.38 -10.47
N SER A 189 4.36 -23.66 -9.74
CA SER A 189 4.32 -23.69 -8.26
C SER A 189 4.40 -25.10 -7.69
#